data_2bf0c3f38d3c5fa464514150a28059de
#
_entry.id   2bf0c3f38d3c5fa464514150a28059de
#
_cell.length_a   1.000
_cell.length_b   1.000
_cell.length_c   1.000
_cell.angle_alpha   90.00
_cell.angle_beta   90.00
_cell.angle_gamma   90.00
#
_symmetry.space_group_name_H-M   'P 1'
#
loop_
_entity.id
_entity.type
_entity.pdbx_description
1 polymer ?
#
loop_
_entity_poly.entity_id
_entity_poly.type
_entity_poly.pdbx_seq_one_letter_code
_entity_poly.pdbx_strand_id
1 'polypeptide(L)'
;MLFGKEKEMINIIEIHDFSAPELDIYARWTENQLLNRKDPANAMFIAESPKVIQTALDAGYEPISCLVEKKHVEGQAALILDQCGDIPVYTAEFDVLTQLTGFGLTRGMLCVMRRKGLPSVEDVCKNARRIAILEDVMNPTNVGAIFRSAAALGMDGFLLTSASSNPLYRRSIRVSMGTVFQIPWTFMDSQMSWPEPAVGRLHEMGFKIAAMALDDNSVSIDDPQLVHEEKLAIVLGTEGDGLAANTIADCDYTVKIPMYHGVDSLNVAAASAVAFWEMRRR
;
A
#
# COMPACT_ATOMS: atom_id res chain seq x y z
N MET A 1 -38.87 21.02 7.57
CA MET A 1 -38.43 21.48 6.23
C MET A 1 -37.11 20.79 5.93
N LEU A 2 -37.14 19.69 5.21
CA LEU A 2 -35.94 19.01 4.72
C LEU A 2 -35.57 19.71 3.40
N PHE A 3 -34.52 20.50 3.43
CA PHE A 3 -33.91 21.00 2.21
C PHE A 3 -33.37 19.81 1.43
N GLY A 4 -34.02 19.47 0.32
CA GLY A 4 -33.47 18.56 -0.66
C GLY A 4 -32.15 19.17 -1.18
N LYS A 5 -31.01 18.50 -0.93
CA LYS A 5 -29.82 18.76 -1.72
C LYS A 5 -30.19 18.50 -3.18
N GLU A 6 -30.12 19.53 -4.02
CA GLU A 6 -30.15 19.33 -5.47
C GLU A 6 -29.05 18.31 -5.79
N LYS A 7 -29.41 17.23 -6.42
CA LYS A 7 -28.48 16.20 -6.86
C LYS A 7 -27.59 16.87 -7.92
N GLU A 8 -26.37 17.19 -7.60
CA GLU A 8 -25.40 17.69 -8.56
C GLU A 8 -25.35 16.70 -9.73
N MET A 9 -25.54 17.19 -10.95
CA MET A 9 -25.53 16.33 -12.14
C MET A 9 -24.10 15.82 -12.32
N ILE A 10 -23.95 14.50 -12.28
CA ILE A 10 -22.66 13.82 -12.54
C ILE A 10 -22.22 14.20 -13.97
N ASN A 11 -20.99 14.68 -14.12
CA ASN A 11 -20.41 15.09 -15.41
C ASN A 11 -20.00 13.84 -16.22
N ILE A 12 -20.96 13.22 -16.90
CA ILE A 12 -20.74 12.00 -17.70
C ILE A 12 -20.27 12.35 -19.11
N ILE A 13 -19.15 11.79 -19.51
CA ILE A 13 -18.53 11.95 -20.84
C ILE A 13 -18.41 10.57 -21.48
N GLU A 14 -19.17 10.33 -22.56
CA GLU A 14 -19.13 9.07 -23.29
C GLU A 14 -17.92 9.01 -24.24
N ILE A 15 -17.14 7.94 -24.14
CA ILE A 15 -15.96 7.68 -24.95
C ILE A 15 -16.27 6.56 -25.93
N HIS A 16 -16.08 6.81 -27.21
CA HIS A 16 -16.37 5.86 -28.29
C HIS A 16 -15.11 5.25 -28.91
N ASP A 17 -13.94 5.83 -28.63
CA ASP A 17 -12.67 5.43 -29.22
C ASP A 17 -11.61 5.22 -28.14
N PHE A 18 -10.94 4.06 -28.17
CA PHE A 18 -9.81 3.74 -27.29
C PHE A 18 -8.64 4.73 -27.41
N SER A 19 -8.47 5.38 -28.58
CA SER A 19 -7.41 6.37 -28.79
C SER A 19 -7.69 7.75 -28.15
N ALA A 20 -8.86 7.93 -27.53
CA ALA A 20 -9.22 9.18 -26.86
C ALA A 20 -8.16 9.60 -25.82
N PRO A 21 -7.66 10.85 -25.84
CA PRO A 21 -6.60 11.32 -24.92
C PRO A 21 -7.00 11.23 -23.45
N GLU A 22 -8.28 11.30 -23.14
CA GLU A 22 -8.85 11.18 -21.79
C GLU A 22 -8.54 9.82 -21.17
N LEU A 23 -8.33 8.79 -21.99
CA LEU A 23 -8.00 7.45 -21.54
C LEU A 23 -6.50 7.22 -21.29
N ASP A 24 -5.63 8.15 -21.70
CA ASP A 24 -4.19 8.01 -21.58
C ASP A 24 -3.74 7.71 -20.14
N ILE A 25 -4.29 8.44 -19.19
CA ILE A 25 -3.95 8.26 -17.77
C ILE A 25 -4.29 6.86 -17.24
N TYR A 26 -5.36 6.26 -17.75
CA TYR A 26 -5.81 4.92 -17.35
C TYR A 26 -5.06 3.79 -18.06
N ALA A 27 -4.66 4.02 -19.33
CA ALA A 27 -4.17 3.01 -20.24
C ALA A 27 -2.68 3.05 -20.52
N ARG A 28 -2.11 4.26 -20.63
CA ARG A 28 -0.79 4.48 -21.23
C ARG A 28 0.24 5.04 -20.25
N TRP A 29 -0.22 5.72 -19.19
CA TRP A 29 0.70 6.28 -18.20
C TRP A 29 1.30 5.19 -17.32
N THR A 30 2.62 5.27 -17.17
CA THR A 30 3.38 4.41 -16.26
C THR A 30 3.23 4.88 -14.82
N GLU A 31 3.54 4.00 -13.85
CA GLU A 31 3.57 4.35 -12.43
C GLU A 31 4.50 5.54 -12.13
N ASN A 32 5.61 5.67 -12.86
CA ASN A 32 6.53 6.80 -12.70
C ASN A 32 5.95 8.13 -13.22
N GLN A 33 5.14 8.09 -14.28
CA GLN A 33 4.43 9.27 -14.78
C GLN A 33 3.34 9.69 -13.79
N LEU A 34 2.58 8.73 -13.24
CA LEU A 34 1.58 8.99 -12.21
C LEU A 34 2.22 9.52 -10.92
N LEU A 35 3.37 8.97 -10.50
CA LEU A 35 4.10 9.42 -9.31
C LEU A 35 4.62 10.85 -9.43
N ASN A 36 4.89 11.31 -10.65
CA ASN A 36 5.26 12.68 -10.98
C ASN A 36 6.27 13.32 -10.00
N ARG A 37 7.43 12.70 -9.82
CA ARG A 37 8.46 13.14 -8.85
C ARG A 37 8.91 14.59 -9.06
N LYS A 38 8.76 15.14 -10.28
CA LYS A 38 9.16 16.53 -10.60
C LYS A 38 8.13 17.55 -10.11
N ASP A 39 6.87 17.14 -10.00
CA ASP A 39 5.76 17.97 -9.53
C ASP A 39 4.85 17.13 -8.61
N PRO A 40 5.28 16.91 -7.34
CA PRO A 40 4.56 16.07 -6.39
C PRO A 40 3.15 16.57 -6.06
N ALA A 41 2.88 17.87 -6.23
CA ALA A 41 1.54 18.44 -6.01
C ALA A 41 0.51 17.89 -7.02
N ASN A 42 0.97 17.50 -8.21
CA ASN A 42 0.16 16.88 -9.26
C ASN A 42 0.39 15.37 -9.38
N ALA A 43 1.00 14.74 -8.38
CA ALA A 43 1.17 13.30 -8.34
C ALA A 43 -0.18 12.59 -8.12
N MET A 44 -0.36 11.46 -8.80
CA MET A 44 -1.62 10.71 -8.82
C MET A 44 -1.40 9.22 -8.64
N PHE A 45 -2.48 8.49 -8.43
CA PHE A 45 -2.54 7.05 -8.49
C PHE A 45 -3.90 6.59 -9.01
N ILE A 46 -4.02 5.32 -9.37
CA ILE A 46 -5.27 4.74 -9.86
C ILE A 46 -5.76 3.68 -8.87
N ALA A 47 -6.97 3.90 -8.35
CA ALA A 47 -7.71 2.92 -7.58
C ALA A 47 -8.66 2.12 -8.49
N GLU A 48 -8.79 0.82 -8.26
CA GLU A 48 -9.61 -0.10 -9.06
C GLU A 48 -10.65 -0.79 -8.20
N SER A 49 -11.88 -0.76 -8.60
CA SER A 49 -13.11 -1.29 -8.00
C SER A 49 -13.79 -0.34 -7.00
N PRO A 50 -15.13 -0.37 -6.94
CA PRO A 50 -15.90 0.48 -6.03
C PRO A 50 -15.44 0.37 -4.57
N LYS A 51 -15.17 -0.85 -4.09
CA LYS A 51 -14.72 -1.08 -2.69
C LYS A 51 -13.37 -0.42 -2.38
N VAL A 52 -12.40 -0.54 -3.29
CA VAL A 52 -11.06 0.06 -3.11
C VAL A 52 -11.13 1.58 -3.20
N ILE A 53 -11.94 2.10 -4.13
CA ILE A 53 -12.17 3.54 -4.28
C ILE A 53 -12.83 4.10 -3.04
N GLN A 54 -13.86 3.42 -2.48
CA GLN A 54 -14.48 3.82 -1.23
C GLN A 54 -13.46 3.90 -0.09
N THR A 55 -12.60 2.89 0.05
CA THR A 55 -11.56 2.90 1.10
C THR A 55 -10.60 4.09 0.93
N ALA A 56 -10.27 4.47 -0.30
CA ALA A 56 -9.44 5.65 -0.56
C ALA A 56 -10.19 6.96 -0.25
N LEU A 57 -11.47 7.08 -0.61
CA LEU A 57 -12.31 8.22 -0.25
C LEU A 57 -12.45 8.37 1.26
N ASP A 58 -12.72 7.26 1.98
CA ASP A 58 -12.80 7.24 3.45
C ASP A 58 -11.49 7.67 4.11
N ALA A 59 -10.35 7.36 3.48
CA ALA A 59 -9.04 7.85 3.88
C ALA A 59 -8.78 9.31 3.46
N GLY A 60 -9.76 9.97 2.82
CA GLY A 60 -9.74 11.39 2.42
C GLY A 60 -8.87 11.66 1.20
N TYR A 61 -8.60 10.70 0.32
CA TYR A 61 -7.99 10.98 -0.98
C TYR A 61 -8.99 11.63 -1.92
N GLU A 62 -8.53 12.60 -2.71
CA GLU A 62 -9.36 13.39 -3.60
C GLU A 62 -9.45 12.72 -4.98
N PRO A 63 -10.65 12.42 -5.50
CA PRO A 63 -10.85 11.93 -6.84
C PRO A 63 -10.61 13.04 -7.86
N ILE A 64 -10.04 12.70 -9.02
CA ILE A 64 -9.76 13.61 -10.14
C ILE A 64 -10.65 13.28 -11.34
N SER A 65 -10.79 12.00 -11.65
CA SER A 65 -11.67 11.51 -12.70
C SER A 65 -11.99 10.04 -12.47
N CYS A 66 -13.09 9.57 -13.04
CA CYS A 66 -13.49 8.18 -13.02
C CYS A 66 -13.60 7.61 -14.44
N LEU A 67 -13.33 6.32 -14.59
CA LEU A 67 -13.64 5.55 -15.79
C LEU A 67 -14.51 4.36 -15.40
N VAL A 68 -15.71 4.30 -15.97
CA VAL A 68 -16.75 3.35 -15.58
C VAL A 68 -17.34 2.68 -16.81
N GLU A 69 -17.53 1.38 -16.77
CA GLU A 69 -18.30 0.69 -17.80
C GLU A 69 -19.76 1.18 -17.76
N LYS A 70 -20.31 1.56 -18.91
CA LYS A 70 -21.63 2.22 -19.03
C LYS A 70 -22.73 1.54 -18.24
N LYS A 71 -22.80 0.21 -18.26
CA LYS A 71 -23.81 -0.57 -17.52
C LYS A 71 -23.73 -0.44 -15.99
N HIS A 72 -22.59 0.00 -15.44
CA HIS A 72 -22.36 0.11 -14.00
C HIS A 72 -22.59 1.52 -13.44
N VAL A 73 -22.78 2.53 -14.30
CA VAL A 73 -22.95 3.94 -13.89
C VAL A 73 -24.14 4.09 -12.93
N GLU A 74 -25.30 3.52 -13.27
CA GLU A 74 -26.52 3.57 -12.45
C GLU A 74 -26.61 2.42 -11.42
N GLY A 75 -25.60 1.54 -11.40
CA GLY A 75 -25.55 0.35 -10.56
C GLY A 75 -24.49 0.43 -9.48
N GLN A 76 -23.49 -0.46 -9.59
CA GLN A 76 -22.43 -0.61 -8.56
C GLN A 76 -21.58 0.64 -8.34
N ALA A 77 -21.44 1.50 -9.35
CA ALA A 77 -20.63 2.72 -9.26
C ALA A 77 -21.42 3.92 -8.72
N ALA A 78 -22.74 3.93 -8.77
CA ALA A 78 -23.57 5.10 -8.46
C ALA A 78 -23.24 5.74 -7.10
N LEU A 79 -23.18 4.93 -6.04
CA LEU A 79 -22.88 5.42 -4.68
C LEU A 79 -21.48 6.02 -4.54
N ILE A 80 -20.53 5.53 -5.32
CA ILE A 80 -19.16 6.07 -5.34
C ILE A 80 -19.14 7.38 -6.12
N LEU A 81 -19.80 7.42 -7.27
CA LEU A 81 -19.87 8.61 -8.11
C LEU A 81 -20.53 9.79 -7.39
N ASP A 82 -21.61 9.53 -6.64
CA ASP A 82 -22.28 10.55 -5.81
C ASP A 82 -21.33 11.17 -4.75
N GLN A 83 -20.28 10.44 -4.31
CA GLN A 83 -19.28 10.94 -3.35
C GLN A 83 -18.09 11.64 -4.01
N CYS A 84 -17.90 11.44 -5.32
CA CYS A 84 -16.76 12.01 -6.04
C CYS A 84 -16.94 13.49 -6.39
N GLY A 85 -18.15 14.06 -6.28
CA GLY A 85 -18.44 15.44 -6.64
C GLY A 85 -18.44 15.69 -8.16
N ASP A 86 -18.23 16.94 -8.55
CA ASP A 86 -18.25 17.36 -9.96
C ASP A 86 -16.88 17.11 -10.63
N ILE A 87 -16.57 15.83 -10.86
CA ILE A 87 -15.38 15.40 -11.61
C ILE A 87 -15.80 14.75 -12.94
N PRO A 88 -14.93 14.72 -13.96
CA PRO A 88 -15.19 13.98 -15.20
C PRO A 88 -15.39 12.49 -14.92
N VAL A 89 -16.52 11.94 -15.39
CA VAL A 89 -16.83 10.51 -15.35
C VAL A 89 -16.87 10.00 -16.79
N TYR A 90 -15.77 9.41 -17.21
CA TYR A 90 -15.66 8.80 -18.53
C TYR A 90 -16.40 7.46 -18.55
N THR A 91 -17.26 7.26 -19.55
CA THR A 91 -17.98 6.01 -19.75
C THR A 91 -17.71 5.45 -21.13
N ALA A 92 -17.62 4.15 -21.23
CA ALA A 92 -17.49 3.46 -22.51
C ALA A 92 -18.17 2.09 -22.44
N GLU A 93 -18.49 1.56 -23.63
CA GLU A 93 -18.94 0.18 -23.76
C GLU A 93 -17.82 -0.81 -23.45
N PHE A 94 -18.22 -2.03 -23.10
CA PHE A 94 -17.30 -3.10 -22.70
C PHE A 94 -16.17 -3.32 -23.72
N ASP A 95 -16.48 -3.32 -25.02
CA ASP A 95 -15.52 -3.57 -26.08
C ASP A 95 -14.41 -2.51 -26.20
N VAL A 96 -14.73 -1.25 -25.90
CA VAL A 96 -13.74 -0.15 -25.82
C VAL A 96 -12.85 -0.36 -24.61
N LEU A 97 -13.44 -0.72 -23.46
CA LEU A 97 -12.72 -0.91 -22.20
C LEU A 97 -11.83 -2.16 -22.18
N THR A 98 -12.21 -3.22 -22.90
CA THR A 98 -11.35 -4.42 -23.03
C THR A 98 -10.06 -4.16 -23.76
N GLN A 99 -10.05 -3.20 -24.68
CA GLN A 99 -8.83 -2.76 -25.36
C GLN A 99 -7.84 -2.05 -24.43
N LEU A 100 -8.36 -1.39 -23.39
CA LEU A 100 -7.57 -0.68 -22.38
C LEU A 100 -6.65 -1.58 -21.55
N THR A 101 -7.15 -2.74 -21.17
CA THR A 101 -6.54 -3.56 -20.12
C THR A 101 -6.07 -4.92 -20.64
N GLY A 102 -6.37 -5.24 -21.91
CA GLY A 102 -6.23 -6.58 -22.44
C GLY A 102 -7.22 -7.60 -21.82
N PHE A 103 -7.92 -7.15 -20.77
CA PHE A 103 -8.97 -7.87 -20.04
C PHE A 103 -10.08 -6.88 -19.74
N GLY A 104 -11.33 -7.28 -19.76
CA GLY A 104 -12.43 -6.43 -19.29
C GLY A 104 -12.08 -5.79 -17.94
N LEU A 105 -12.58 -4.59 -17.67
CA LEU A 105 -12.49 -4.01 -16.32
C LEU A 105 -13.14 -5.00 -15.36
N THR A 106 -12.34 -5.91 -14.81
CA THR A 106 -12.79 -7.05 -14.02
C THR A 106 -13.64 -6.64 -12.80
N ARG A 107 -13.66 -5.33 -12.49
CA ARG A 107 -14.37 -4.75 -11.35
C ARG A 107 -15.13 -3.46 -11.68
N GLY A 108 -15.34 -3.16 -12.96
CA GLY A 108 -16.30 -2.18 -13.47
C GLY A 108 -15.95 -0.69 -13.32
N MET A 109 -14.93 -0.31 -12.52
CA MET A 109 -14.62 1.09 -12.24
C MET A 109 -13.15 1.31 -11.93
N LEU A 110 -12.58 2.40 -12.50
CA LEU A 110 -11.29 2.98 -12.12
C LEU A 110 -11.51 4.41 -11.65
N CYS A 111 -10.68 4.88 -10.71
CA CYS A 111 -10.65 6.26 -10.27
C CYS A 111 -9.21 6.74 -10.19
N VAL A 112 -8.91 7.84 -10.86
CA VAL A 112 -7.67 8.59 -10.69
C VAL A 112 -7.82 9.48 -9.48
N MET A 113 -6.88 9.41 -8.56
CA MET A 113 -6.91 10.14 -7.30
C MET A 113 -5.60 10.88 -7.07
N ARG A 114 -5.68 12.03 -6.39
CA ARG A 114 -4.51 12.84 -6.03
C ARG A 114 -3.72 12.15 -4.90
N ARG A 115 -2.39 12.13 -5.02
CA ARG A 115 -1.54 11.70 -3.91
C ARG A 115 -1.50 12.78 -2.82
N LYS A 116 -1.40 12.33 -1.59
CA LYS A 116 -1.15 13.20 -0.42
C LYS A 116 0.33 13.25 -0.10
N GLY A 117 0.76 14.29 0.61
CA GLY A 117 2.04 14.28 1.31
C GLY A 117 2.11 13.10 2.27
N LEU A 118 3.27 12.45 2.34
CA LEU A 118 3.48 11.37 3.30
C LEU A 118 3.71 11.95 4.70
N PRO A 119 3.30 11.23 5.76
CA PRO A 119 3.63 11.59 7.14
C PRO A 119 5.15 11.48 7.35
N SER A 120 5.66 12.15 8.40
CA SER A 120 7.02 11.93 8.86
C SER A 120 7.17 10.54 9.50
N VAL A 121 8.41 10.07 9.67
CA VAL A 121 8.68 8.82 10.41
C VAL A 121 8.16 8.94 11.84
N GLU A 122 8.38 10.10 12.47
CA GLU A 122 7.89 10.39 13.82
C GLU A 122 6.37 10.30 13.91
N ASP A 123 5.63 10.81 12.91
CA ASP A 123 4.16 10.74 12.88
C ASP A 123 3.66 9.30 12.76
N VAL A 124 4.31 8.47 11.93
CA VAL A 124 4.00 7.05 11.80
C VAL A 124 4.26 6.31 13.11
N CYS A 125 5.35 6.64 13.81
CA CYS A 125 5.80 5.94 15.02
C CYS A 125 5.15 6.45 16.32
N LYS A 126 4.57 7.64 16.34
CA LYS A 126 4.13 8.37 17.55
C LYS A 126 3.27 7.54 18.50
N ASN A 127 2.26 6.87 18.00
CA ASN A 127 1.33 6.05 18.77
C ASN A 127 1.45 4.55 18.44
N ALA A 128 2.41 4.20 17.59
CA ALA A 128 2.59 2.84 17.13
C ALA A 128 3.31 1.99 18.19
N ARG A 129 2.91 0.72 18.25
CA ARG A 129 3.55 -0.31 19.08
C ARG A 129 4.08 -1.46 18.25
N ARG A 130 3.50 -1.70 17.09
CA ARG A 130 3.91 -2.73 16.13
C ARG A 130 4.00 -2.11 14.75
N ILE A 131 5.21 -1.93 14.26
CA ILE A 131 5.46 -1.42 12.91
C ILE A 131 6.22 -2.46 12.10
N ALA A 132 6.10 -2.38 10.79
CA ALA A 132 6.94 -3.15 9.89
C ALA A 132 7.87 -2.24 9.09
N ILE A 133 9.09 -2.71 8.87
CA ILE A 133 10.08 -2.05 8.03
C ILE A 133 10.29 -2.93 6.80
N LEU A 134 10.09 -2.38 5.61
CA LEU A 134 10.30 -3.07 4.35
C LEU A 134 11.65 -2.63 3.77
N GLU A 135 12.65 -3.52 3.88
CA GLU A 135 13.97 -3.32 3.29
C GLU A 135 13.98 -3.88 1.88
N ASP A 136 13.98 -2.97 0.91
CA ASP A 136 14.12 -3.26 -0.53
C ASP A 136 13.11 -4.27 -1.09
N VAL A 137 11.90 -4.29 -0.55
CA VAL A 137 10.81 -5.12 -1.08
C VAL A 137 10.32 -4.53 -2.39
N MET A 138 10.95 -4.89 -3.50
CA MET A 138 10.73 -4.28 -4.82
C MET A 138 9.47 -4.77 -5.54
N ASN A 139 8.93 -5.94 -5.18
CA ASN A 139 7.75 -6.48 -5.85
C ASN A 139 6.45 -5.85 -5.31
N PRO A 140 5.70 -5.07 -6.13
CA PRO A 140 4.48 -4.41 -5.67
C PRO A 140 3.37 -5.40 -5.27
N THR A 141 3.41 -6.65 -5.76
CA THR A 141 2.49 -7.70 -5.31
C THR A 141 2.76 -8.06 -3.85
N ASN A 142 4.03 -8.21 -3.47
CA ASN A 142 4.41 -8.51 -2.10
C ASN A 142 4.09 -7.34 -1.16
N VAL A 143 4.42 -6.10 -1.55
CA VAL A 143 4.03 -4.92 -0.77
C VAL A 143 2.53 -4.91 -0.51
N GLY A 144 1.70 -5.10 -1.54
CA GLY A 144 0.25 -5.15 -1.38
C GLY A 144 -0.24 -6.26 -0.46
N ALA A 145 0.33 -7.47 -0.57
CA ALA A 145 -0.02 -8.61 0.27
C ALA A 145 0.41 -8.40 1.73
N ILE A 146 1.59 -7.83 1.97
CA ILE A 146 2.09 -7.47 3.30
C ILE A 146 1.15 -6.46 3.97
N PHE A 147 0.78 -5.38 3.28
CA PHE A 147 -0.17 -4.39 3.81
C PHE A 147 -1.53 -4.99 4.13
N ARG A 148 -2.00 -5.94 3.33
CA ARG A 148 -3.27 -6.63 3.59
C ARG A 148 -3.19 -7.49 4.87
N SER A 149 -2.12 -8.23 5.04
CA SER A 149 -1.87 -9.03 6.25
C SER A 149 -1.73 -8.14 7.48
N ALA A 150 -1.00 -7.04 7.35
CA ALA A 150 -0.79 -6.07 8.42
C ALA A 150 -2.09 -5.45 8.93
N ALA A 151 -2.96 -5.00 8.00
CA ALA A 151 -4.26 -4.46 8.37
C ALA A 151 -5.14 -5.48 9.10
N ALA A 152 -5.11 -6.74 8.64
CA ALA A 152 -5.88 -7.81 9.26
C ALA A 152 -5.34 -8.22 10.64
N LEU A 153 -4.04 -8.03 10.89
CA LEU A 153 -3.34 -8.55 12.07
C LEU A 153 -2.90 -7.44 13.06
N GLY A 154 -3.36 -6.19 12.84
CA GLY A 154 -3.23 -5.11 13.80
C GLY A 154 -1.85 -4.47 13.86
N MET A 155 -1.15 -4.36 12.73
CA MET A 155 0.05 -3.53 12.62
C MET A 155 -0.33 -2.05 12.56
N ASP A 156 0.46 -1.21 13.23
CA ASP A 156 0.15 0.20 13.42
C ASP A 156 0.76 1.11 12.33
N GLY A 157 1.82 0.68 11.66
CA GLY A 157 2.49 1.52 10.65
C GLY A 157 3.57 0.79 9.86
N PHE A 158 4.04 1.48 8.79
CA PHE A 158 5.12 1.00 7.95
C PHE A 158 6.18 2.06 7.69
N LEU A 159 7.44 1.62 7.70
CA LEU A 159 8.56 2.37 7.16
C LEU A 159 9.13 1.60 5.96
N LEU A 160 9.45 2.29 4.89
CA LEU A 160 9.97 1.69 3.68
C LEU A 160 11.33 2.30 3.31
N THR A 161 12.28 1.47 2.91
CA THR A 161 13.50 1.98 2.25
C THR A 161 13.17 2.51 0.86
N SER A 162 14.01 3.38 0.34
CA SER A 162 13.80 4.06 -0.94
C SER A 162 13.72 3.13 -2.14
N ALA A 163 14.29 1.93 -2.07
CA ALA A 163 14.25 0.92 -3.12
C ALA A 163 12.98 0.05 -3.06
N SER A 164 12.22 0.08 -1.96
CA SER A 164 10.95 -0.63 -1.88
C SER A 164 9.91 -0.07 -2.85
N SER A 165 9.05 -0.94 -3.39
CA SER A 165 7.94 -0.53 -4.23
C SER A 165 6.94 0.36 -3.49
N ASN A 166 6.44 1.37 -4.21
CA ASN A 166 5.49 2.31 -3.63
C ASN A 166 4.13 1.62 -3.35
N PRO A 167 3.59 1.75 -2.12
CA PRO A 167 2.28 1.20 -1.77
C PRO A 167 1.12 1.73 -2.63
N LEU A 168 1.25 2.92 -3.23
CA LEU A 168 0.26 3.50 -4.14
C LEU A 168 0.48 3.12 -5.62
N TYR A 169 1.31 2.15 -5.92
CA TYR A 169 1.31 1.56 -7.26
C TYR A 169 0.03 0.75 -7.48
N ARG A 170 -0.56 0.83 -8.64
CA ARG A 170 -1.83 0.18 -8.98
C ARG A 170 -1.88 -1.30 -8.58
N ARG A 171 -0.76 -2.00 -8.78
CA ARG A 171 -0.64 -3.42 -8.39
C ARG A 171 -0.71 -3.61 -6.87
N SER A 172 -0.02 -2.78 -6.09
CA SER A 172 -0.04 -2.84 -4.61
C SER A 172 -1.44 -2.53 -4.07
N ILE A 173 -2.08 -1.47 -4.56
CA ILE A 173 -3.46 -1.10 -4.19
C ILE A 173 -4.42 -2.25 -4.46
N ARG A 174 -4.33 -2.87 -5.65
CA ARG A 174 -5.22 -3.97 -6.05
C ARG A 174 -5.03 -5.21 -5.18
N VAL A 175 -3.79 -5.62 -4.93
CA VAL A 175 -3.48 -6.81 -4.13
C VAL A 175 -3.85 -6.59 -2.66
N SER A 176 -3.60 -5.41 -2.13
CA SER A 176 -3.97 -5.06 -0.76
C SER A 176 -5.48 -4.91 -0.56
N MET A 177 -6.27 -4.85 -1.63
CA MET A 177 -7.70 -4.51 -1.57
C MET A 177 -7.96 -3.15 -0.90
N GLY A 178 -7.03 -2.20 -1.05
CA GLY A 178 -7.12 -0.85 -0.51
C GLY A 178 -6.60 -0.69 0.92
N THR A 179 -6.08 -1.74 1.57
CA THR A 179 -5.57 -1.60 2.95
C THR A 179 -4.35 -0.70 3.07
N VAL A 180 -3.65 -0.42 1.96
CA VAL A 180 -2.60 0.61 1.90
C VAL A 180 -3.08 2.02 2.28
N PHE A 181 -4.39 2.27 2.25
CA PHE A 181 -5.00 3.53 2.68
C PHE A 181 -5.38 3.55 4.16
N GLN A 182 -5.36 2.40 4.84
CA GLN A 182 -5.83 2.24 6.22
C GLN A 182 -4.73 2.29 7.26
N ILE A 183 -3.49 1.96 6.87
CA ILE A 183 -2.34 1.95 7.77
C ILE A 183 -1.40 3.09 7.36
N PRO A 184 -0.94 3.95 8.29
CA PRO A 184 0.02 4.99 7.97
C PRO A 184 1.36 4.38 7.53
N TRP A 185 1.99 5.00 6.55
CA TRP A 185 3.28 4.58 6.03
C TRP A 185 4.06 5.74 5.46
N THR A 186 5.38 5.62 5.46
CA THR A 186 6.27 6.59 4.82
C THR A 186 7.54 5.92 4.31
N PHE A 187 8.23 6.61 3.39
CA PHE A 187 9.60 6.24 3.03
C PHE A 187 10.58 6.87 4.01
N MET A 188 11.61 6.13 4.38
CA MET A 188 12.77 6.70 5.05
C MET A 188 13.58 7.52 4.04
N ASP A 189 13.95 8.73 4.40
CA ASP A 189 14.70 9.67 3.58
C ASP A 189 16.21 9.64 3.90
N SER A 190 16.95 10.61 3.37
CA SER A 190 18.39 10.71 3.61
C SER A 190 18.77 11.05 5.06
N GLN A 191 17.85 11.62 5.85
CA GLN A 191 18.06 11.92 7.27
C GLN A 191 17.76 10.72 8.15
N MET A 192 16.99 9.77 7.62
CA MET A 192 16.59 8.51 8.23
C MET A 192 17.05 7.34 7.38
N SER A 193 18.28 7.42 6.82
CA SER A 193 18.85 6.34 6.04
C SER A 193 18.92 5.04 6.83
N TRP A 194 18.66 3.94 6.15
CA TRP A 194 18.62 2.61 6.75
C TRP A 194 19.90 1.84 6.48
N PRO A 195 20.44 1.06 7.45
CA PRO A 195 19.94 0.93 8.84
C PRO A 195 20.32 2.12 9.74
N GLU A 196 21.45 2.75 9.57
CA GLU A 196 21.84 3.93 10.34
C GLU A 196 21.65 5.23 9.53
N PRO A 197 21.12 6.29 10.14
CA PRO A 197 20.82 6.49 11.59
C PRO A 197 19.41 6.04 12.03
N ALA A 198 18.63 5.36 11.17
CA ALA A 198 17.23 5.01 11.46
C ALA A 198 17.08 4.11 12.69
N VAL A 199 17.94 3.12 12.87
CA VAL A 199 17.96 2.24 14.04
C VAL A 199 18.09 3.04 15.33
N GLY A 200 19.07 3.94 15.41
CA GLY A 200 19.24 4.81 16.59
C GLY A 200 18.02 5.66 16.90
N ARG A 201 17.38 6.23 15.87
CA ARG A 201 16.15 7.03 16.04
C ARG A 201 14.97 6.19 16.49
N LEU A 202 14.82 4.97 16.00
CA LEU A 202 13.76 4.05 16.45
C LEU A 202 13.98 3.63 17.90
N HIS A 203 15.22 3.41 18.33
CA HIS A 203 15.56 3.17 19.74
C HIS A 203 15.19 4.36 20.63
N GLU A 204 15.47 5.60 20.20
CA GLU A 204 15.04 6.82 20.92
C GLU A 204 13.51 6.90 21.06
N MET A 205 12.75 6.38 20.08
CA MET A 205 11.29 6.30 20.14
C MET A 205 10.77 5.08 20.95
N GLY A 206 11.70 4.27 21.49
CA GLY A 206 11.41 3.12 22.36
C GLY A 206 11.13 1.80 21.62
N PHE A 207 11.41 1.70 20.32
CA PHE A 207 11.27 0.44 19.60
C PHE A 207 12.45 -0.47 19.83
N LYS A 208 12.17 -1.77 20.00
CA LYS A 208 13.08 -2.86 19.71
C LYS A 208 12.93 -3.30 18.26
N ILE A 209 13.99 -3.77 17.63
CA ILE A 209 14.02 -4.08 16.21
C ILE A 209 14.31 -5.55 16.00
N ALA A 210 13.44 -6.25 15.30
CA ALA A 210 13.50 -7.68 15.02
C ALA A 210 13.70 -7.91 13.50
N ALA A 211 14.88 -8.36 13.11
CA ALA A 211 15.23 -8.75 11.76
C ALA A 211 14.71 -10.15 11.44
N MET A 212 13.85 -10.29 10.44
CA MET A 212 13.41 -11.61 9.95
C MET A 212 14.48 -12.21 9.06
N ALA A 213 15.38 -12.98 9.63
CA ALA A 213 16.53 -13.57 8.94
C ALA A 213 16.94 -14.92 9.53
N LEU A 214 17.66 -15.71 8.73
CA LEU A 214 18.29 -16.94 9.18
C LEU A 214 19.75 -16.64 9.55
N ASP A 215 20.05 -16.80 10.82
CA ASP A 215 21.40 -16.71 11.39
C ASP A 215 21.54 -17.77 12.49
N ASP A 216 22.78 -18.18 12.81
CA ASP A 216 23.05 -19.19 13.82
C ASP A 216 22.53 -18.77 15.21
N ASN A 217 22.52 -17.48 15.50
CA ASN A 217 22.06 -16.90 16.77
C ASN A 217 20.59 -16.46 16.74
N SER A 218 19.84 -16.80 15.68
CA SER A 218 18.44 -16.40 15.57
C SER A 218 17.56 -17.05 16.65
N VAL A 219 16.73 -16.22 17.31
CA VAL A 219 15.66 -16.71 18.19
C VAL A 219 14.49 -17.22 17.34
N SER A 220 13.71 -18.13 17.91
CA SER A 220 12.49 -18.60 17.24
C SER A 220 11.40 -17.52 17.28
N ILE A 221 10.57 -17.47 16.25
CA ILE A 221 9.49 -16.49 16.13
C ILE A 221 8.47 -16.53 17.28
N ASP A 222 8.35 -17.67 17.94
CA ASP A 222 7.49 -17.90 19.11
C ASP A 222 8.16 -17.56 20.45
N ASP A 223 9.35 -16.95 20.43
CA ASP A 223 10.02 -16.50 21.65
C ASP A 223 9.14 -15.49 22.40
N PRO A 224 8.80 -15.76 23.67
CA PRO A 224 7.93 -14.88 24.44
C PRO A 224 8.44 -13.46 24.61
N GLN A 225 9.75 -13.21 24.52
CA GLN A 225 10.32 -11.87 24.63
C GLN A 225 9.77 -10.95 23.55
N LEU A 226 9.65 -11.43 22.29
CA LEU A 226 9.18 -10.64 21.17
C LEU A 226 7.77 -10.09 21.37
N VAL A 227 6.87 -10.89 21.96
CA VAL A 227 5.47 -10.49 22.22
C VAL A 227 5.39 -9.50 23.37
N HIS A 228 6.29 -9.60 24.36
CA HIS A 228 6.30 -8.75 25.55
C HIS A 228 6.96 -7.40 25.33
N GLU A 229 7.69 -7.20 24.22
CA GLU A 229 8.23 -5.88 23.89
C GLU A 229 7.10 -4.86 23.79
N GLU A 230 7.26 -3.73 24.46
CA GLU A 230 6.25 -2.65 24.43
C GLU A 230 6.08 -2.12 23.02
N LYS A 231 7.19 -1.84 22.33
CA LYS A 231 7.24 -1.40 20.94
C LYS A 231 8.21 -2.27 20.15
N LEU A 232 7.72 -2.85 19.06
CA LEU A 232 8.51 -3.74 18.20
C LEU A 232 8.39 -3.33 16.73
N ALA A 233 9.54 -3.15 16.08
CA ALA A 233 9.67 -2.97 14.64
C ALA A 233 10.13 -4.29 14.00
N ILE A 234 9.37 -4.80 13.05
CA ILE A 234 9.62 -6.07 12.35
C ILE A 234 10.21 -5.76 10.98
N VAL A 235 11.46 -6.14 10.75
CA VAL A 235 12.16 -5.89 9.49
C VAL A 235 11.99 -7.08 8.55
N LEU A 236 11.52 -6.79 7.35
CA LEU A 236 11.28 -7.76 6.28
C LEU A 236 12.14 -7.40 5.07
N GLY A 237 12.97 -8.32 4.62
CA GLY A 237 13.89 -8.11 3.51
C GLY A 237 13.33 -8.49 2.15
N THR A 238 14.14 -8.25 1.12
CA THR A 238 13.84 -8.61 -0.27
C THR A 238 13.80 -10.13 -0.48
N GLU A 239 13.19 -10.56 -1.58
CA GLU A 239 13.23 -11.95 -2.03
C GLU A 239 14.61 -12.28 -2.62
N GLY A 240 15.17 -13.40 -2.21
CA GLY A 240 16.46 -13.90 -2.66
C GLY A 240 17.58 -13.56 -1.68
N ASP A 241 18.03 -12.34 -1.63
CA ASP A 241 19.19 -11.93 -0.80
C ASP A 241 18.83 -11.72 0.69
N GLY A 242 17.55 -11.58 1.01
CA GLY A 242 17.10 -11.33 2.39
C GLY A 242 17.44 -9.92 2.88
N LEU A 243 17.81 -9.82 4.16
CA LEU A 243 18.24 -8.57 4.79
C LEU A 243 19.77 -8.37 4.62
N ALA A 244 20.19 -7.13 4.51
CA ALA A 244 21.60 -6.80 4.50
C ALA A 244 22.31 -7.20 5.81
N ALA A 245 23.57 -7.62 5.73
CA ALA A 245 24.32 -8.08 6.91
C ALA A 245 24.47 -7.00 7.99
N ASN A 246 24.63 -5.74 7.59
CA ASN A 246 24.69 -4.61 8.52
C ASN A 246 23.32 -4.38 9.20
N THR A 247 22.20 -4.55 8.48
CA THR A 247 20.85 -4.51 9.07
C THR A 247 20.69 -5.56 10.17
N ILE A 248 21.11 -6.80 9.88
CA ILE A 248 21.01 -7.88 10.86
C ILE A 248 21.87 -7.57 12.10
N ALA A 249 23.08 -7.03 11.89
CA ALA A 249 24.00 -6.70 12.97
C ALA A 249 23.51 -5.55 13.88
N ASP A 250 22.74 -4.61 13.33
CA ASP A 250 22.27 -3.43 14.05
C ASP A 250 20.90 -3.66 14.75
N CYS A 251 20.22 -4.79 14.47
CA CYS A 251 18.93 -5.13 15.08
C CYS A 251 19.11 -5.75 16.50
N ASP A 252 18.10 -5.55 17.38
CA ASP A 252 18.08 -6.15 18.73
C ASP A 252 17.87 -7.67 18.70
N TYR A 253 17.13 -8.15 17.72
CA TYR A 253 16.79 -9.55 17.54
C TYR A 253 16.98 -9.99 16.09
N THR A 254 17.57 -11.15 15.89
CA THR A 254 17.44 -11.89 14.64
C THR A 254 16.44 -13.01 14.85
N VAL A 255 15.36 -13.04 14.05
CA VAL A 255 14.20 -13.91 14.27
C VAL A 255 14.02 -14.84 13.10
N LYS A 256 13.90 -16.14 13.36
CA LYS A 256 13.63 -17.16 12.35
C LYS A 256 12.27 -17.82 12.53
N ILE A 257 11.63 -18.13 11.42
CA ILE A 257 10.50 -19.06 11.37
C ILE A 257 11.08 -20.46 11.23
N PRO A 258 10.84 -21.39 12.19
CA PRO A 258 11.31 -22.77 12.05
C PRO A 258 10.74 -23.42 10.78
N MET A 259 11.61 -23.95 9.92
CA MET A 259 11.24 -24.57 8.65
C MET A 259 11.46 -26.08 8.70
N TYR A 260 10.75 -26.81 7.83
CA TYR A 260 10.86 -28.25 7.66
C TYR A 260 11.27 -28.62 6.24
N HIS A 261 11.68 -29.85 6.04
CA HIS A 261 11.99 -30.44 4.72
C HIS A 261 13.11 -29.73 3.93
N GLY A 262 14.03 -29.05 4.63
CA GLY A 262 15.14 -28.34 3.96
C GLY A 262 14.72 -27.09 3.20
N VAL A 263 13.54 -26.53 3.49
CA VAL A 263 13.11 -25.24 2.97
C VAL A 263 13.80 -24.13 3.77
N ASP A 264 14.49 -23.22 3.10
CA ASP A 264 15.26 -22.16 3.77
C ASP A 264 14.41 -20.92 4.09
N SER A 265 13.43 -20.59 3.26
CA SER A 265 12.63 -19.37 3.44
C SER A 265 11.21 -19.50 2.87
N LEU A 266 10.33 -18.60 3.32
CA LEU A 266 9.02 -18.35 2.74
C LEU A 266 9.08 -17.09 1.85
N ASN A 267 8.17 -17.00 0.88
CA ASN A 267 7.89 -15.72 0.23
C ASN A 267 7.66 -14.63 1.31
N VAL A 268 8.22 -13.42 1.10
CA VAL A 268 8.20 -12.35 2.11
C VAL A 268 6.80 -11.98 2.58
N ALA A 269 5.79 -12.04 1.71
CA ALA A 269 4.40 -11.77 2.10
C ALA A 269 3.83 -12.89 2.99
N ALA A 270 4.21 -14.15 2.76
CA ALA A 270 3.83 -15.25 3.64
C ALA A 270 4.56 -15.16 5.01
N ALA A 271 5.86 -14.91 4.98
CA ALA A 271 6.66 -14.69 6.18
C ALA A 271 6.10 -13.54 7.04
N SER A 272 5.71 -12.42 6.40
CA SER A 272 5.11 -11.28 7.09
C SER A 272 3.81 -11.63 7.81
N ALA A 273 2.94 -12.43 7.19
CA ALA A 273 1.68 -12.83 7.82
C ALA A 273 1.91 -13.69 9.08
N VAL A 274 2.88 -14.60 9.03
CA VAL A 274 3.28 -15.41 10.18
C VAL A 274 3.89 -14.53 11.28
N ALA A 275 4.80 -13.61 10.89
CA ALA A 275 5.45 -12.69 11.82
C ALA A 275 4.44 -11.76 12.51
N PHE A 276 3.54 -11.15 11.75
CA PHE A 276 2.51 -10.27 12.31
C PHE A 276 1.53 -11.01 13.22
N TRP A 277 1.17 -12.25 12.88
CA TRP A 277 0.31 -13.06 13.72
C TRP A 277 0.99 -13.40 15.05
N GLU A 278 2.23 -13.86 15.03
CA GLU A 278 2.92 -14.33 16.22
C GLU A 278 3.35 -13.18 17.13
N MET A 279 3.93 -12.12 16.55
CA MET A 279 4.46 -10.98 17.29
C MET A 279 3.44 -9.84 17.52
N ARG A 280 2.14 -10.06 17.17
CA ARG A 280 1.10 -9.07 17.49
C ARG A 280 0.94 -8.89 18.99
N ARG A 281 0.45 -7.75 19.38
CA ARG A 281 0.06 -7.52 20.77
C ARG A 281 -1.12 -8.43 21.12
N ARG A 282 -0.99 -9.14 22.22
CA ARG A 282 -2.05 -9.98 22.80
C ARG A 282 -2.74 -9.27 23.94
#